data_9643f8eec2f145457ecfa43f5efdb102
#
_entry.id   9643f8eec2f145457ecfa43f5efdb102
#
_cell.length_a   1.000
_cell.length_b   1.000
_cell.length_c   1.000
_cell.angle_alpha   90.00
_cell.angle_beta   90.00
_cell.angle_gamma   90.00
#
_symmetry.space_group_name_H-M   'P 1'
#
loop_
_entity.id
_entity.type
_entity.pdbx_description
1 polymer ?
#
loop_
_entity_poly.entity_id
_entity_poly.type
_entity_poly.pdbx_seq_one_letter_code
_entity_poly.pdbx_strand_id
1 'polypeptide(L)'
;GSEMCIRDRSYGVAEDRKRIGEHLIRKTRAIGHTVGTGFFGTGILNQMLTEQGAVEDAWKMMLQTAFPSWLYPVTQGATTIWEHWDSYTKEKGFGGQNAMNSFNHYSLGSVLSWLYHTGLGIQRDETKPGYQHIRLKPQPGPLEFMKGSVDSPYGVISAGWERKGDKIEYQVTIPVNTTATLFKNTEDPADTVELGSGTYTFM
;
A
#
# COMPACT_ATOMS: atom_id res chain seq x y z
N GLY A 1 2.74 -19.54 9.72
CA GLY A 1 3.28 -19.00 8.50
C GLY A 1 3.42 -17.47 8.48
N SER A 2 3.14 -16.88 7.35
CA SER A 2 3.28 -15.42 7.13
C SER A 2 2.44 -14.58 8.09
N GLU A 3 1.21 -14.98 8.40
CA GLU A 3 0.33 -14.26 9.34
C GLU A 3 0.88 -14.24 10.76
N MET A 4 1.48 -15.34 11.20
CA MET A 4 2.15 -15.39 12.51
C MET A 4 3.33 -14.41 12.54
N CYS A 5 4.16 -14.38 11.50
CA CYS A 5 5.27 -13.42 11.39
C CYS A 5 4.78 -11.96 11.41
N ILE A 6 3.69 -11.65 10.72
CA ILE A 6 3.10 -10.31 10.70
C ILE A 6 2.63 -9.91 12.10
N ARG A 7 1.88 -10.78 12.77
CA ARG A 7 1.40 -10.55 14.13
C ARG A 7 2.55 -10.37 15.13
N ASP A 8 3.52 -11.28 15.10
CA ASP A 8 4.65 -11.26 16.03
C ASP A 8 5.53 -10.02 15.79
N ARG A 9 5.65 -9.55 14.54
CA ARG A 9 6.31 -8.28 14.20
C ARG A 9 5.63 -7.08 14.86
N SER A 10 4.31 -7.07 14.90
CA SER A 10 3.54 -5.97 15.50
C SER A 10 3.62 -5.93 17.02
N TYR A 11 3.70 -7.09 17.67
CA TYR A 11 3.64 -7.22 19.13
C TYR A 11 4.94 -7.67 19.80
N GLY A 12 5.92 -8.15 19.05
CA GLY A 12 7.19 -8.67 19.54
C GLY A 12 8.14 -7.59 20.07
N VAL A 13 9.17 -8.00 20.83
CA VAL A 13 10.27 -7.13 21.25
C VAL A 13 11.15 -6.71 20.07
N ALA A 14 11.91 -5.61 20.21
CA ALA A 14 12.61 -4.97 19.09
C ALA A 14 13.57 -5.91 18.30
N GLU A 15 14.33 -6.75 19.00
CA GLU A 15 15.25 -7.72 18.35
C GLU A 15 14.48 -8.78 17.53
N ASP A 16 13.38 -9.29 18.09
CA ASP A 16 12.53 -10.24 17.40
C ASP A 16 11.84 -9.62 16.18
N ARG A 17 11.46 -8.35 16.26
CA ARG A 17 10.85 -7.63 15.13
C ARG A 17 11.73 -7.62 13.88
N LYS A 18 13.03 -7.36 14.05
CA LYS A 18 13.98 -7.36 12.92
C LYS A 18 14.11 -8.77 12.32
N ARG A 19 14.35 -9.77 13.16
CA ARG A 19 14.50 -11.18 12.73
C ARG A 19 13.23 -11.70 12.03
N ILE A 20 12.07 -11.36 12.57
CA ILE A 20 10.76 -11.75 12.00
C ILE A 20 10.55 -11.03 10.66
N GLY A 21 10.89 -9.75 10.57
CA GLY A 21 10.82 -8.97 9.32
C GLY A 21 11.69 -9.56 8.21
N GLU A 22 12.96 -9.88 8.52
CA GLU A 22 13.87 -10.53 7.58
C GLU A 22 13.33 -11.91 7.12
N HIS A 23 12.72 -12.66 8.05
CA HIS A 23 12.08 -13.93 7.71
C HIS A 23 10.87 -13.75 6.79
N LEU A 24 10.05 -12.74 7.04
CA LEU A 24 8.91 -12.39 6.18
C LEU A 24 9.37 -12.06 4.75
N ILE A 25 10.40 -11.21 4.60
CA ILE A 25 10.99 -10.86 3.31
C ILE A 25 11.49 -12.11 2.58
N ARG A 26 12.27 -12.96 3.26
CA ARG A 26 12.77 -14.21 2.65
C ARG A 26 11.63 -15.11 2.18
N LYS A 27 10.59 -15.27 3.00
CA LYS A 27 9.40 -16.06 2.61
C LYS A 27 8.68 -15.47 1.40
N THR A 28 8.44 -14.16 1.39
CA THR A 28 7.81 -13.46 0.27
C THR A 28 8.58 -13.70 -1.04
N ARG A 29 9.89 -13.59 -1.02
CA ARG A 29 10.75 -13.85 -2.17
C ARG A 29 10.73 -15.32 -2.60
N ALA A 30 10.76 -16.24 -1.63
CA ALA A 30 10.76 -17.68 -1.89
C ALA A 30 9.48 -18.19 -2.57
N ILE A 31 8.33 -17.52 -2.34
CA ILE A 31 7.04 -17.85 -2.99
C ILE A 31 6.77 -17.01 -4.24
N GLY A 32 7.78 -16.30 -4.77
CA GLY A 32 7.66 -15.50 -5.99
C GLY A 32 6.75 -14.27 -5.84
N HIS A 33 6.70 -13.65 -4.67
CA HIS A 33 5.88 -12.48 -4.36
C HIS A 33 4.37 -12.71 -4.53
N THR A 34 3.90 -13.96 -4.41
CA THR A 34 2.47 -14.26 -4.30
C THR A 34 1.97 -14.01 -2.88
N VAL A 35 0.65 -13.91 -2.70
CA VAL A 35 0.05 -13.61 -1.39
C VAL A 35 -0.16 -14.92 -0.61
N GLY A 36 0.68 -15.17 0.37
CA GLY A 36 0.63 -16.38 1.21
C GLY A 36 -0.15 -16.22 2.53
N THR A 37 -1.06 -15.23 2.62
CA THR A 37 -1.82 -14.92 3.83
C THR A 37 -3.32 -15.05 3.58
N GLY A 38 -4.08 -15.31 4.64
CA GLY A 38 -5.54 -15.15 4.65
C GLY A 38 -5.95 -13.68 4.87
N PHE A 39 -7.24 -13.44 5.08
CA PHE A 39 -7.85 -12.11 5.15
C PHE A 39 -7.17 -11.17 6.14
N PHE A 40 -6.88 -11.64 7.35
CA PHE A 40 -6.29 -10.81 8.40
C PHE A 40 -4.87 -10.33 8.09
N GLY A 41 -4.07 -11.17 7.44
CA GLY A 41 -2.69 -10.84 7.11
C GLY A 41 -2.56 -10.02 5.83
N THR A 42 -3.45 -10.25 4.87
CA THR A 42 -3.35 -9.65 3.53
C THR A 42 -3.39 -8.11 3.58
N GLY A 43 -4.26 -7.52 4.41
CA GLY A 43 -4.42 -6.08 4.49
C GLY A 43 -3.21 -5.32 5.04
N ILE A 44 -2.34 -5.99 5.80
CA ILE A 44 -1.16 -5.35 6.43
C ILE A 44 0.17 -5.85 5.87
N LEU A 45 0.16 -6.85 5.00
CA LEU A 45 1.37 -7.50 4.50
C LEU A 45 2.32 -6.53 3.78
N ASN A 46 1.79 -5.74 2.83
CA ASN A 46 2.58 -4.77 2.08
C ASN A 46 3.12 -3.66 2.99
N GLN A 47 2.34 -3.24 3.99
CA GLN A 47 2.79 -2.28 4.98
C GLN A 47 3.96 -2.83 5.80
N MET A 48 3.87 -4.09 6.26
CA MET A 48 4.95 -4.74 7.01
C MET A 48 6.23 -4.88 6.21
N LEU A 49 6.15 -5.24 4.93
CA LEU A 49 7.30 -5.28 4.03
C LEU A 49 7.94 -3.89 3.88
N THR A 50 7.13 -2.85 3.67
CA THR A 50 7.58 -1.47 3.56
C THR A 50 8.31 -1.00 4.81
N GLU A 51 7.78 -1.27 6.00
CA GLU A 51 8.40 -0.91 7.29
C GLU A 51 9.73 -1.65 7.55
N GLN A 52 9.97 -2.75 6.87
CA GLN A 52 11.25 -3.45 6.89
C GLN A 52 12.24 -2.97 5.82
N GLY A 53 11.93 -1.88 5.09
CA GLY A 53 12.75 -1.39 3.98
C GLY A 53 12.62 -2.21 2.69
N ALA A 54 11.63 -3.12 2.60
CA ALA A 54 11.41 -3.99 1.45
C ALA A 54 10.24 -3.51 0.57
N VAL A 55 10.17 -2.20 0.31
CA VAL A 55 9.11 -1.59 -0.49
C VAL A 55 9.07 -2.13 -1.93
N GLU A 56 10.20 -2.45 -2.50
CA GLU A 56 10.26 -3.09 -3.82
C GLU A 56 9.58 -4.47 -3.84
N ASP A 57 9.76 -5.27 -2.77
CA ASP A 57 9.09 -6.56 -2.64
C ASP A 57 7.57 -6.37 -2.48
N ALA A 58 7.14 -5.33 -1.77
CA ALA A 58 5.73 -4.98 -1.64
C ALA A 58 5.12 -4.56 -3.00
N TRP A 59 5.84 -3.78 -3.82
CA TRP A 59 5.39 -3.45 -5.18
C TRP A 59 5.37 -4.66 -6.11
N LYS A 60 6.39 -5.52 -6.06
CA LYS A 60 6.40 -6.79 -6.83
C LYS A 60 5.20 -7.66 -6.47
N MET A 61 4.86 -7.73 -5.19
CA MET A 61 3.68 -8.47 -4.72
C MET A 61 2.38 -7.83 -5.20
N MET A 62 2.25 -6.49 -5.13
CA MET A 62 1.05 -5.78 -5.60
C MET A 62 0.81 -5.99 -7.09
N LEU A 63 1.87 -6.06 -7.89
CA LEU A 63 1.82 -6.18 -9.35
C LEU A 63 1.96 -7.62 -9.84
N GLN A 64 2.00 -8.61 -8.95
CA GLN A 64 2.05 -10.03 -9.30
C GLN A 64 0.75 -10.46 -9.99
N THR A 65 0.87 -11.21 -11.09
CA THR A 65 -0.26 -11.77 -11.85
C THR A 65 -0.46 -13.26 -11.66
N ALA A 66 0.52 -13.97 -11.06
CA ALA A 66 0.39 -15.39 -10.74
C ALA A 66 -0.52 -15.59 -9.52
N PHE A 67 -1.26 -16.68 -9.48
CA PHE A 67 -2.08 -17.10 -8.33
C PHE A 67 -1.19 -17.48 -7.11
N PRO A 68 -1.57 -17.06 -5.90
CA PRO A 68 -2.59 -16.09 -5.52
C PRO A 68 -2.04 -14.64 -5.49
N SER A 69 -2.73 -13.68 -6.09
CA SER A 69 -2.32 -12.27 -6.11
C SER A 69 -3.50 -11.34 -6.45
N TRP A 70 -3.34 -10.02 -6.21
CA TRP A 70 -4.38 -9.02 -6.52
C TRP A 70 -4.69 -8.90 -8.01
N LEU A 71 -3.70 -9.09 -8.89
CA LEU A 71 -3.92 -8.98 -10.33
C LEU A 71 -4.32 -10.31 -10.99
N TYR A 72 -4.21 -11.45 -10.28
CA TYR A 72 -4.68 -12.72 -10.83
C TYR A 72 -6.18 -12.67 -11.19
N PRO A 73 -7.12 -12.25 -10.29
CA PRO A 73 -8.52 -12.08 -10.67
C PRO A 73 -8.73 -11.16 -11.88
N VAL A 74 -7.92 -10.09 -12.00
CA VAL A 74 -7.99 -9.17 -13.15
C VAL A 74 -7.66 -9.92 -14.45
N THR A 75 -6.68 -10.82 -14.46
CA THR A 75 -6.37 -11.66 -15.64
C THR A 75 -7.54 -12.61 -15.99
N GLN A 76 -8.38 -12.93 -15.02
CA GLN A 76 -9.58 -13.74 -15.19
C GLN A 76 -10.81 -12.92 -15.61
N GLY A 77 -10.69 -11.56 -15.64
CA GLY A 77 -11.76 -10.65 -16.06
C GLY A 77 -12.48 -9.98 -14.90
N ALA A 78 -11.93 -10.00 -13.70
CA ALA A 78 -12.51 -9.31 -12.55
C ALA A 78 -12.54 -7.79 -12.74
N THR A 79 -13.65 -7.18 -12.37
CA THR A 79 -13.86 -5.72 -12.30
C THR A 79 -14.09 -5.24 -10.86
N THR A 80 -14.12 -6.16 -9.92
CA THR A 80 -14.32 -5.93 -8.48
C THR A 80 -13.33 -6.77 -7.69
N ILE A 81 -13.19 -6.49 -6.39
CA ILE A 81 -12.37 -7.32 -5.49
C ILE A 81 -13.20 -8.51 -5.02
N TRP A 82 -12.75 -9.70 -5.36
CA TRP A 82 -13.40 -10.96 -4.97
C TRP A 82 -12.99 -11.41 -3.58
N GLU A 83 -13.79 -12.26 -2.96
CA GLU A 83 -13.50 -12.88 -1.66
C GLU A 83 -12.35 -13.87 -1.74
N HIS A 84 -12.34 -14.69 -2.80
CA HIS A 84 -11.25 -15.62 -3.08
C HIS A 84 -10.53 -15.21 -4.35
N TRP A 85 -9.21 -15.45 -4.42
CA TRP A 85 -8.39 -15.12 -5.59
C TRP A 85 -8.86 -15.82 -6.87
N ASP A 86 -9.49 -16.98 -6.73
CA ASP A 86 -10.01 -17.85 -7.80
C ASP A 86 -11.54 -18.03 -7.75
N SER A 87 -12.26 -17.03 -7.24
CA SER A 87 -13.75 -17.05 -7.20
C SER A 87 -14.36 -17.38 -8.56
N TYR A 88 -13.70 -16.99 -9.63
CA TYR A 88 -13.97 -17.36 -11.00
C TYR A 88 -12.67 -17.59 -11.77
N THR A 89 -12.65 -18.56 -12.68
CA THR A 89 -11.57 -18.73 -13.65
C THR A 89 -12.15 -18.96 -15.04
N LYS A 90 -11.46 -18.49 -16.07
CA LYS A 90 -11.88 -18.70 -17.48
C LYS A 90 -11.96 -20.15 -17.85
N GLU A 91 -11.16 -21.01 -17.20
CA GLU A 91 -11.10 -22.44 -17.48
C GLU A 91 -12.23 -23.22 -16.79
N LYS A 92 -12.50 -22.91 -15.48
CA LYS A 92 -13.40 -23.71 -14.64
C LYS A 92 -14.74 -23.01 -14.36
N GLY A 93 -14.87 -21.75 -14.77
CA GLY A 93 -16.04 -20.95 -14.42
C GLY A 93 -16.05 -20.57 -12.92
N PHE A 94 -17.23 -20.50 -12.34
CA PHE A 94 -17.41 -20.23 -10.92
C PHE A 94 -16.96 -21.42 -10.07
N GLY A 95 -16.21 -21.16 -9.01
CA GLY A 95 -15.72 -22.20 -8.08
C GLY A 95 -16.85 -22.91 -7.33
N GLY A 96 -16.57 -24.10 -6.79
CA GLY A 96 -17.56 -25.04 -6.27
C GLY A 96 -18.33 -24.64 -5.00
N GLN A 97 -18.03 -23.50 -4.36
CA GLN A 97 -18.73 -22.99 -3.16
C GLN A 97 -19.33 -21.59 -3.40
N ASN A 98 -19.92 -21.37 -4.54
CA ASN A 98 -20.45 -20.04 -4.91
C ASN A 98 -21.58 -19.52 -4.02
N ALA A 99 -22.28 -20.36 -3.27
CA ALA A 99 -23.32 -19.95 -2.35
C ALA A 99 -22.82 -19.07 -1.19
N MET A 100 -21.51 -19.13 -0.89
CA MET A 100 -20.85 -18.39 0.20
C MET A 100 -19.64 -17.61 -0.31
N ASN A 101 -19.70 -17.07 -1.52
CA ASN A 101 -18.60 -16.38 -2.17
C ASN A 101 -19.05 -14.99 -2.63
N SER A 102 -18.40 -13.95 -2.16
CA SER A 102 -18.68 -12.56 -2.55
C SER A 102 -17.77 -12.13 -3.70
N PHE A 103 -18.34 -11.49 -4.72
CA PHE A 103 -17.62 -10.83 -5.81
C PHE A 103 -17.37 -9.34 -5.55
N ASN A 104 -17.67 -8.87 -4.35
CA ASN A 104 -17.37 -7.51 -3.89
C ASN A 104 -17.04 -7.55 -2.40
N HIS A 105 -15.82 -8.01 -2.08
CA HIS A 105 -15.38 -8.28 -0.71
C HIS A 105 -14.23 -7.37 -0.29
N TYR A 106 -14.39 -6.65 0.82
CA TYR A 106 -13.45 -5.61 1.25
C TYR A 106 -12.09 -6.13 1.73
N SER A 107 -12.00 -7.38 2.24
CA SER A 107 -10.81 -7.85 2.95
C SER A 107 -9.55 -7.81 2.10
N LEU A 108 -9.62 -8.31 0.86
CA LEU A 108 -8.49 -8.25 -0.06
C LEU A 108 -8.29 -6.82 -0.62
N GLY A 109 -9.36 -6.04 -0.69
CA GLY A 109 -9.33 -4.63 -1.11
C GLY A 109 -8.68 -3.70 -0.09
N SER A 110 -8.48 -4.13 1.15
CA SER A 110 -7.82 -3.34 2.20
C SER A 110 -6.37 -2.95 1.87
N VAL A 111 -5.74 -3.58 0.89
CA VAL A 111 -4.44 -3.17 0.34
C VAL A 111 -4.46 -1.73 -0.20
N LEU A 112 -5.63 -1.19 -0.53
CA LEU A 112 -5.79 0.19 -0.96
C LEU A 112 -5.22 1.18 0.07
N SER A 113 -5.33 0.87 1.37
CA SER A 113 -4.73 1.70 2.42
C SER A 113 -3.21 1.83 2.27
N TRP A 114 -2.52 0.77 1.87
CA TRP A 114 -1.08 0.80 1.59
C TRP A 114 -0.76 1.63 0.34
N LEU A 115 -1.57 1.55 -0.71
CA LEU A 115 -1.39 2.38 -1.91
C LEU A 115 -1.49 3.88 -1.57
N TYR A 116 -2.44 4.28 -0.74
CA TYR A 116 -2.55 5.67 -0.27
C TYR A 116 -1.42 6.06 0.67
N HIS A 117 -1.13 5.22 1.66
CA HIS A 117 -0.11 5.50 2.68
C HIS A 117 1.30 5.50 2.11
N THR A 118 1.63 4.54 1.24
CA THR A 118 2.98 4.33 0.72
C THR A 118 3.10 4.84 -0.72
N GLY A 119 2.23 4.39 -1.62
CA GLY A 119 2.29 4.76 -3.03
C GLY A 119 2.12 6.26 -3.26
N LEU A 120 1.05 6.85 -2.73
CA LEU A 120 0.80 8.30 -2.77
C LEU A 120 1.52 9.06 -1.67
N GLY A 121 1.88 8.38 -0.57
CA GLY A 121 2.57 8.97 0.56
C GLY A 121 1.69 9.79 1.49
N ILE A 122 0.36 9.71 1.40
CA ILE A 122 -0.54 10.45 2.30
C ILE A 122 -0.60 9.74 3.65
N GLN A 123 0.08 10.28 4.65
CA GLN A 123 0.16 9.69 5.99
C GLN A 123 -0.39 10.66 7.05
N ARG A 124 -0.98 10.10 8.10
CA ARG A 124 -1.41 10.86 9.27
C ARG A 124 -0.21 11.16 10.17
N ASP A 125 -0.23 12.32 10.79
CA ASP A 125 0.62 12.59 11.94
C ASP A 125 -0.15 12.16 13.20
N GLU A 126 0.35 11.20 13.93
CA GLU A 126 -0.32 10.69 15.14
C GLU A 126 -0.35 11.70 16.28
N THR A 127 0.56 12.68 16.26
CA THR A 127 0.61 13.79 17.25
C THR A 127 -0.40 14.88 16.94
N LYS A 128 -0.90 14.95 15.69
CA LYS A 128 -1.89 15.92 15.19
C LYS A 128 -2.99 15.20 14.42
N PRO A 129 -3.90 14.51 15.11
CA PRO A 129 -4.87 13.60 14.49
C PRO A 129 -5.84 14.33 13.55
N GLY A 130 -6.56 13.55 12.74
CA GLY A 130 -7.59 14.06 11.82
C GLY A 130 -7.04 14.79 10.60
N TYR A 131 -5.74 14.65 10.26
CA TYR A 131 -5.06 15.38 9.18
C TYR A 131 -4.92 16.89 9.44
N GLN A 132 -4.87 17.31 10.70
CA GLN A 132 -4.48 18.69 11.04
C GLN A 132 -3.05 18.97 10.54
N HIS A 133 -2.20 17.95 10.59
CA HIS A 133 -0.90 17.92 9.94
C HIS A 133 -0.78 16.63 9.11
N ILE A 134 -0.25 16.76 7.90
CA ILE A 134 -0.14 15.68 6.93
C ILE A 134 1.34 15.34 6.74
N ARG A 135 1.69 14.08 6.83
CA ARG A 135 3.02 13.61 6.44
C ARG A 135 2.96 13.11 5.00
N LEU A 136 3.76 13.70 4.13
CA LEU A 136 3.83 13.36 2.71
C LEU A 136 5.13 12.59 2.46
N LYS A 137 5.05 11.27 2.37
CA LYS A 137 6.19 10.38 2.16
C LYS A 137 5.93 9.40 1.02
N PRO A 138 5.87 9.89 -0.24
CA PRO A 138 5.62 9.03 -1.38
C PRO A 138 6.77 8.05 -1.61
N GLN A 139 6.43 6.80 -1.92
CA GLN A 139 7.35 5.77 -2.34
C GLN A 139 6.85 5.19 -3.68
N PRO A 140 7.12 5.89 -4.79
CA PRO A 140 6.67 5.49 -6.12
C PRO A 140 7.15 4.08 -6.48
N GLY A 141 6.22 3.27 -6.99
CA GLY A 141 6.54 1.96 -7.53
C GLY A 141 6.95 2.02 -9.01
N PRO A 142 6.92 0.91 -9.72
CA PRO A 142 7.29 0.83 -11.14
C PRO A 142 6.17 1.30 -12.08
N LEU A 143 5.15 2.00 -11.57
CA LEU A 143 4.05 2.57 -12.37
C LEU A 143 4.49 3.87 -13.07
N GLU A 144 3.81 4.25 -14.13
CA GLU A 144 4.04 5.51 -14.82
C GLU A 144 3.48 6.71 -14.04
N PHE A 145 2.35 6.51 -13.38
CA PHE A 145 1.72 7.53 -12.54
C PHE A 145 0.83 6.93 -11.46
N MET A 146 0.54 7.72 -10.46
CA MET A 146 -0.48 7.43 -9.46
C MET A 146 -1.12 8.72 -8.97
N LYS A 147 -2.45 8.74 -8.83
CA LYS A 147 -3.22 9.89 -8.33
C LYS A 147 -4.32 9.43 -7.39
N GLY A 148 -4.58 10.21 -6.36
CA GLY A 148 -5.66 9.93 -5.42
C GLY A 148 -5.94 11.10 -4.50
N SER A 149 -7.05 11.00 -3.77
CA SER A 149 -7.46 12.01 -2.80
C SER A 149 -8.11 11.36 -1.57
N VAL A 150 -8.05 12.08 -0.47
CA VAL A 150 -8.65 11.70 0.81
C VAL A 150 -9.52 12.86 1.29
N ASP A 151 -10.78 12.58 1.60
CA ASP A 151 -11.65 13.54 2.27
C ASP A 151 -11.28 13.60 3.75
N SER A 152 -10.82 14.75 4.19
CA SER A 152 -10.49 15.02 5.59
C SER A 152 -11.49 15.96 6.23
N PRO A 153 -11.55 16.08 7.57
CA PRO A 153 -12.35 17.09 8.24
C PRO A 153 -12.05 18.53 7.83
N TYR A 154 -10.87 18.79 7.24
CA TYR A 154 -10.41 20.10 6.78
C TYR A 154 -10.63 20.32 5.28
N GLY A 155 -11.09 19.31 4.55
CA GLY A 155 -11.26 19.33 3.10
C GLY A 155 -10.44 18.23 2.40
N VAL A 156 -10.43 18.29 1.08
CA VAL A 156 -9.80 17.26 0.24
C VAL A 156 -8.27 17.42 0.25
N ILE A 157 -7.58 16.35 0.61
CA ILE A 157 -6.13 16.19 0.41
C ILE A 157 -5.97 15.46 -0.91
N SER A 158 -5.26 16.03 -1.89
CA SER A 158 -4.95 15.36 -3.15
C SER A 158 -3.46 15.17 -3.27
N ALA A 159 -3.04 14.00 -3.75
CA ALA A 159 -1.65 13.73 -4.07
C ALA A 159 -1.55 12.90 -5.34
N GLY A 160 -0.46 13.09 -6.07
CA GLY A 160 -0.16 12.29 -7.24
C GLY A 160 1.27 12.48 -7.69
N TRP A 161 1.75 11.50 -8.43
CA TRP A 161 3.06 11.57 -9.08
C TRP A 161 3.00 10.98 -10.48
N GLU A 162 3.92 11.44 -11.30
CA GLU A 162 4.08 10.99 -12.69
C GLU A 162 5.57 10.92 -13.02
N ARG A 163 5.98 9.90 -13.77
CA ARG A 163 7.34 9.79 -14.28
C ARG A 163 7.56 10.75 -15.45
N LYS A 164 8.63 11.52 -15.37
CA LYS A 164 9.11 12.44 -16.40
C LYS A 164 10.56 12.08 -16.73
N GLY A 165 10.72 11.04 -17.57
CA GLY A 165 12.04 10.43 -17.78
C GLY A 165 12.55 9.75 -16.49
N ASP A 166 13.74 10.13 -16.05
CA ASP A 166 14.37 9.58 -14.84
C ASP A 166 13.91 10.23 -13.53
N LYS A 167 13.03 11.25 -13.62
CA LYS A 167 12.53 11.98 -12.46
C LYS A 167 11.07 11.65 -12.17
N ILE A 168 10.67 11.92 -10.93
CA ILE A 168 9.27 11.86 -10.50
C ILE A 168 8.79 13.29 -10.25
N GLU A 169 7.76 13.70 -10.97
CA GLU A 169 6.99 14.90 -10.63
C GLU A 169 5.92 14.52 -9.61
N TYR A 170 5.97 15.15 -8.42
CA TYR A 170 5.00 14.95 -7.36
C TYR A 170 4.16 16.20 -7.17
N GLN A 171 2.85 16.05 -7.21
CA GLN A 171 1.88 17.12 -6.99
C GLN A 171 1.06 16.84 -5.73
N VAL A 172 0.80 17.87 -4.93
CA VAL A 172 -0.01 17.77 -3.72
C VAL A 172 -0.87 19.01 -3.52
N THR A 173 -2.11 18.80 -3.07
CA THR A 173 -3.00 19.87 -2.58
C THR A 173 -3.27 19.66 -1.10
N ILE A 174 -2.97 20.67 -0.31
CA ILE A 174 -3.11 20.71 1.15
C ILE A 174 -4.30 21.61 1.47
N PRO A 175 -5.35 21.14 2.15
CA PRO A 175 -6.54 21.91 2.46
C PRO A 175 -6.24 23.08 3.40
N VAL A 176 -7.14 24.06 3.43
CA VAL A 176 -7.04 25.22 4.32
C VAL A 176 -6.99 24.80 5.79
N ASN A 177 -6.31 25.62 6.61
CA ASN A 177 -6.12 25.36 8.06
C ASN A 177 -5.38 24.06 8.39
N THR A 178 -4.62 23.51 7.44
CA THR A 178 -3.74 22.36 7.67
C THR A 178 -2.33 22.66 7.20
N THR A 179 -1.39 21.86 7.66
CA THR A 179 0.01 21.90 7.25
C THR A 179 0.48 20.51 6.83
N ALA A 180 1.62 20.46 6.14
CA ALA A 180 2.22 19.18 5.79
C ALA A 180 3.74 19.22 5.87
N THR A 181 4.36 18.08 6.18
CA THR A 181 5.79 17.86 6.00
C THR A 181 6.00 16.93 4.82
N LEU A 182 6.65 17.39 3.76
CA LEU A 182 7.07 16.54 2.64
C LEU A 182 8.48 16.00 2.91
N PHE A 183 8.61 14.67 2.90
CA PHE A 183 9.88 13.96 2.95
C PHE A 183 10.36 13.74 1.51
N LYS A 184 11.38 14.49 1.08
CA LYS A 184 11.93 14.40 -0.28
C LYS A 184 12.73 13.13 -0.50
N ASN A 185 13.43 12.69 0.55
CA ASN A 185 14.17 11.44 0.57
C ASN A 185 13.63 10.54 1.68
N THR A 186 13.19 9.34 1.30
CA THR A 186 12.66 8.37 2.27
C THR A 186 13.75 7.73 3.14
N GLU A 187 15.01 7.82 2.71
CA GLU A 187 16.18 7.30 3.44
C GLU A 187 16.78 8.34 4.39
N ASP A 188 16.57 9.65 4.12
CA ASP A 188 16.99 10.73 5.00
C ASP A 188 15.78 11.45 5.61
N PRO A 189 15.42 11.16 6.86
CA PRO A 189 14.30 11.81 7.54
C PRO A 189 14.49 13.31 7.77
N ALA A 190 15.70 13.84 7.61
CA ALA A 190 15.99 15.28 7.79
C ALA A 190 15.77 16.07 6.50
N ASP A 191 15.76 15.42 5.33
CA ASP A 191 15.49 16.10 4.04
C ASP A 191 13.98 16.31 3.86
N THR A 192 13.47 17.36 4.52
CA THR A 192 12.04 17.67 4.56
C THR A 192 11.76 19.11 4.12
N VAL A 193 10.51 19.33 3.69
CA VAL A 193 9.95 20.65 3.43
C VAL A 193 8.64 20.81 4.17
N GLU A 194 8.52 21.89 4.95
CA GLU A 194 7.26 22.27 5.60
C GLU A 194 6.40 23.07 4.62
N LEU A 195 5.13 22.69 4.53
CA LEU A 195 4.16 23.23 3.60
C LEU A 195 2.92 23.74 4.35
N GLY A 196 2.43 24.90 3.97
CA GLY A 196 1.11 25.39 4.37
C GLY A 196 0.00 24.86 3.46
N SER A 197 -1.21 25.40 3.61
CA SER A 197 -2.31 25.13 2.66
C SER A 197 -2.00 25.69 1.28
N GLY A 198 -2.36 24.94 0.23
CA GLY A 198 -2.08 25.29 -1.16
C GLY A 198 -1.82 24.08 -2.03
N THR A 199 -1.50 24.36 -3.30
CA THR A 199 -1.11 23.31 -4.28
C THR A 199 0.35 23.50 -4.66
N TYR A 200 1.10 22.42 -4.61
CA TYR A 200 2.55 22.40 -4.83
C TYR A 200 2.93 21.34 -5.86
N THR A 201 4.02 21.58 -6.58
CA THR A 201 4.64 20.62 -7.51
C THR A 201 6.13 20.56 -7.20
N PHE A 202 6.67 19.35 -7.11
CA PHE A 202 8.08 19.06 -6.85
C PHE A 202 8.61 18.10 -7.93
N MET A 203 9.91 18.18 -8.20
CA MET A 203 10.58 17.35 -9.18
C MET A 203 11.88 16.76 -8.62
#